data_1f6606de7df77a9fd4288a1b65e252b9
#
_entry.id   1f6606de7df77a9fd4288a1b65e252b9
#
_cell.length_a   1.000
_cell.length_b   1.000
_cell.length_c   1.000
_cell.angle_alpha   90.00
_cell.angle_beta   90.00
_cell.angle_gamma   90.00
#
_symmetry.space_group_name_H-M   'P 1'
#
loop_
_entity.id
_entity.type
_entity.pdbx_description
1 polymer ?
#
loop_
_entity_poly.entity_id
_entity_poly.type
_entity_poly.pdbx_seq_one_letter_code
_entity_poly.pdbx_strand_id
1 'polypeptide(L)'
;LLLSLVAPKLMMQDIWGTSFLFGLIASLVALIHLSMHFSDMIVLKGKENLALQKRYLMLQLDPHFVFNSFSSLAGMIGENPKMAEDYVVKLSHIYRYILQHIDKEYITLADGTDFIKSYIGLLNMRYDNAIVLHADDLHGDRDECILSLSLQLIIENAVKHNCPQSGIELHVSLGRQGDMLVIKNNRIYTNNNNNQSIESYGIGISNLKQRYRLEGEAEPEFIAHKDSFEVRLPIIKRKQ
;
A
#
# COMPACT_ATOMS: atom_id res chain seq x y z
N LEU A 1 22.08 -73.47 41.35
CA LEU A 1 22.49 -73.44 39.89
C LEU A 1 21.42 -72.88 39.02
N LEU A 2 20.11 -73.11 39.19
CA LEU A 2 19.03 -72.59 38.36
C LEU A 2 18.81 -71.03 38.51
N LEU A 3 18.95 -70.48 39.73
CA LEU A 3 18.81 -69.05 40.02
C LEU A 3 19.93 -68.21 39.38
N SER A 4 21.15 -68.74 39.26
CA SER A 4 22.29 -68.03 38.67
C SER A 4 22.25 -67.93 37.15
N LEU A 5 21.41 -68.73 36.52
CA LEU A 5 21.20 -68.67 35.03
C LEU A 5 19.99 -67.79 34.61
N VAL A 6 19.01 -67.66 35.53
CA VAL A 6 17.75 -66.91 35.21
C VAL A 6 17.91 -65.42 35.53
N ALA A 7 18.63 -65.05 36.59
CA ALA A 7 18.82 -63.66 36.97
C ALA A 7 19.51 -62.75 35.88
N PRO A 8 20.58 -63.19 35.19
CA PRO A 8 21.17 -62.42 34.13
C PRO A 8 20.26 -62.25 32.91
N LYS A 9 19.41 -63.25 32.62
CA LYS A 9 18.47 -63.17 31.48
C LYS A 9 17.32 -62.20 31.72
N LEU A 10 16.80 -62.17 32.95
CA LEU A 10 15.79 -61.17 33.35
C LEU A 10 16.38 -59.72 33.35
N MET A 11 17.58 -59.57 33.92
CA MET A 11 18.28 -58.25 33.89
C MET A 11 18.58 -57.79 32.49
N MET A 12 18.96 -58.66 31.57
CA MET A 12 19.19 -58.31 30.18
C MET A 12 17.91 -57.89 29.44
N GLN A 13 16.77 -58.55 29.72
CA GLN A 13 15.49 -58.16 29.14
C GLN A 13 15.05 -56.75 29.58
N ASP A 14 15.26 -56.38 30.84
CA ASP A 14 14.94 -55.04 31.35
C ASP A 14 15.84 -53.98 30.74
N ILE A 15 17.14 -54.26 30.50
CA ILE A 15 18.06 -53.33 29.84
C ILE A 15 17.67 -53.07 28.38
N TRP A 16 17.25 -54.11 27.63
CA TRP A 16 16.80 -53.93 26.26
C TRP A 16 15.48 -53.15 26.18
N GLY A 17 14.53 -53.42 27.06
CA GLY A 17 13.25 -52.71 27.15
C GLY A 17 13.43 -51.22 27.49
N THR A 18 14.27 -50.93 28.49
CA THR A 18 14.55 -49.55 28.86
C THR A 18 15.31 -48.79 27.76
N SER A 19 16.31 -49.40 27.10
CA SER A 19 17.05 -48.80 25.99
C SER A 19 16.13 -48.51 24.80
N PHE A 20 15.20 -49.42 24.47
CA PHE A 20 14.21 -49.20 23.44
C PHE A 20 13.27 -48.03 23.76
N LEU A 21 12.79 -47.94 25.01
CA LEU A 21 11.95 -46.85 25.47
C LEU A 21 12.67 -45.51 25.42
N PHE A 22 13.94 -45.42 25.83
CA PHE A 22 14.75 -44.22 25.71
C PHE A 22 14.96 -43.80 24.25
N GLY A 23 15.19 -44.77 23.34
CA GLY A 23 15.32 -44.50 21.91
C GLY A 23 14.02 -43.94 21.32
N LEU A 24 12.87 -44.47 21.75
CA LEU A 24 11.54 -44.03 21.32
C LEU A 24 11.24 -42.60 21.81
N ILE A 25 11.55 -42.28 23.06
CA ILE A 25 11.40 -40.94 23.63
C ILE A 25 12.33 -39.94 22.91
N ALA A 26 13.58 -40.30 22.70
CA ALA A 26 14.54 -39.46 22.00
C ALA A 26 14.11 -39.15 20.54
N SER A 27 13.59 -40.18 19.84
CA SER A 27 13.01 -40.01 18.51
C SER A 27 11.81 -39.04 18.50
N LEU A 28 10.91 -39.21 19.52
CA LEU A 28 9.73 -38.35 19.63
C LEU A 28 10.12 -36.89 19.92
N VAL A 29 11.06 -36.65 20.81
CA VAL A 29 11.59 -35.34 21.13
C VAL A 29 12.25 -34.72 19.90
N ALA A 30 13.04 -35.48 19.15
CA ALA A 30 13.67 -35.01 17.92
C ALA A 30 12.63 -34.62 16.84
N LEU A 31 11.57 -35.45 16.70
CA LEU A 31 10.47 -35.13 15.77
C LEU A 31 9.71 -33.89 16.17
N ILE A 32 9.43 -33.69 17.43
CA ILE A 32 8.77 -32.49 17.95
C ILE A 32 9.66 -31.28 17.69
N HIS A 33 10.95 -31.35 17.98
CA HIS A 33 11.89 -30.27 17.79
C HIS A 33 12.01 -29.89 16.27
N LEU A 34 12.10 -30.88 15.41
CA LEU A 34 12.12 -30.72 13.96
C LEU A 34 10.83 -30.08 13.45
N SER A 35 9.68 -30.54 13.94
CA SER A 35 8.37 -29.99 13.59
C SER A 35 8.23 -28.52 13.99
N MET A 36 8.68 -28.15 15.19
CA MET A 36 8.69 -26.76 15.65
C MET A 36 9.59 -25.90 14.77
N HIS A 37 10.80 -26.39 14.47
CA HIS A 37 11.74 -25.65 13.59
C HIS A 37 11.20 -25.46 12.17
N PHE A 38 10.52 -26.46 11.61
CA PHE A 38 9.84 -26.36 10.31
C PHE A 38 8.69 -25.35 10.37
N SER A 39 7.90 -25.36 11.44
CA SER A 39 6.81 -24.41 11.63
C SER A 39 7.32 -22.96 11.66
N ASP A 40 8.39 -22.70 12.43
CA ASP A 40 9.00 -21.36 12.52
C ASP A 40 9.54 -20.90 11.16
N MET A 41 10.18 -21.78 10.39
CA MET A 41 10.67 -21.48 9.05
C MET A 41 9.53 -21.15 8.07
N ILE A 42 8.41 -21.86 8.13
CA ILE A 42 7.23 -21.58 7.28
C ILE A 42 6.64 -20.22 7.61
N VAL A 43 6.51 -19.88 8.89
CA VAL A 43 6.00 -18.60 9.35
C VAL A 43 6.94 -17.46 8.90
N LEU A 44 8.26 -17.64 9.05
CA LEU A 44 9.24 -16.63 8.63
C LEU A 44 9.18 -16.39 7.12
N LYS A 45 9.20 -17.46 6.30
CA LYS A 45 9.05 -17.36 4.84
C LYS A 45 7.72 -16.74 4.43
N GLY A 46 6.63 -17.03 5.15
CA GLY A 46 5.34 -16.41 4.92
C GLY A 46 5.39 -14.89 5.11
N LYS A 47 6.04 -14.43 6.19
CA LYS A 47 6.23 -12.99 6.45
C LYS A 47 7.11 -12.30 5.41
N GLU A 48 8.21 -12.93 4.99
CA GLU A 48 9.07 -12.40 3.92
C GLU A 48 8.32 -12.27 2.59
N ASN A 49 7.58 -13.30 2.19
CA ASN A 49 6.77 -13.26 0.97
C ASN A 49 5.69 -12.16 1.03
N LEU A 50 5.04 -12.00 2.18
CA LEU A 50 4.05 -10.95 2.38
C LEU A 50 4.69 -9.56 2.25
N ALA A 51 5.85 -9.34 2.87
CA ALA A 51 6.60 -8.09 2.76
C ALA A 51 7.02 -7.78 1.31
N LEU A 52 7.48 -8.79 0.57
CA LEU A 52 7.81 -8.66 -0.85
C LEU A 52 6.58 -8.32 -1.70
N GLN A 53 5.43 -8.95 -1.46
CA GLN A 53 4.17 -8.63 -2.13
C GLN A 53 3.73 -7.21 -1.86
N LYS A 54 3.76 -6.77 -0.58
CA LYS A 54 3.45 -5.38 -0.21
C LYS A 54 4.38 -4.39 -0.94
N ARG A 55 5.68 -4.64 -0.92
CA ARG A 55 6.67 -3.80 -1.60
C ARG A 55 6.46 -3.77 -3.11
N TYR A 56 6.15 -4.91 -3.73
CA TYR A 56 5.85 -4.98 -5.15
C TYR A 56 4.60 -4.15 -5.51
N LEU A 57 3.54 -4.23 -4.70
CA LEU A 57 2.32 -3.43 -4.88
C LEU A 57 2.57 -1.92 -4.69
N MET A 58 3.50 -1.55 -3.80
CA MET A 58 3.92 -0.16 -3.62
C MET A 58 4.78 0.37 -4.79
N LEU A 59 5.68 -0.46 -5.33
CA LEU A 59 6.55 -0.10 -6.46
C LEU A 59 5.81 -0.01 -7.81
N GLN A 60 4.56 -0.45 -7.87
CA GLN A 60 3.68 -0.21 -9.02
C GLN A 60 3.14 1.23 -9.07
N LEU A 61 3.72 2.16 -8.27
CA LEU A 61 3.58 3.60 -8.48
C LEU A 61 4.02 3.89 -9.91
N ASP A 62 3.09 4.40 -10.67
CA ASP A 62 3.04 4.47 -12.12
C ASP A 62 4.38 4.93 -12.75
N PRO A 63 5.16 4.07 -13.43
CA PRO A 63 6.34 4.51 -14.17
C PRO A 63 6.02 5.62 -15.17
N HIS A 64 4.77 5.66 -15.61
CA HIS A 64 4.23 6.70 -16.49
C HIS A 64 4.25 8.09 -15.83
N PHE A 65 4.09 8.22 -14.50
CA PHE A 65 4.28 9.50 -13.81
C PHE A 65 5.71 10.01 -13.96
N VAL A 66 6.70 9.12 -13.86
CA VAL A 66 8.13 9.46 -14.03
C VAL A 66 8.40 9.95 -15.45
N PHE A 67 8.00 9.18 -16.44
CA PHE A 67 8.18 9.55 -17.87
C PHE A 67 7.45 10.84 -18.21
N ASN A 68 6.24 11.00 -17.73
CA ASN A 68 5.46 12.21 -17.93
C ASN A 68 6.09 13.44 -17.27
N SER A 69 6.70 13.28 -16.08
CA SER A 69 7.40 14.35 -15.38
C SER A 69 8.61 14.83 -16.17
N PHE A 70 9.41 13.90 -16.71
CA PHE A 70 10.55 14.25 -17.55
C PHE A 70 10.15 14.87 -18.89
N SER A 71 9.08 14.39 -19.54
CA SER A 71 8.56 14.96 -20.76
C SER A 71 8.06 16.40 -20.56
N SER A 72 7.34 16.65 -19.46
CA SER A 72 6.90 18.01 -19.10
C SER A 72 8.08 18.94 -18.83
N LEU A 73 9.09 18.46 -18.08
CA LEU A 73 10.31 19.22 -17.81
C LEU A 73 11.03 19.60 -19.12
N ALA A 74 11.19 18.66 -20.06
CA ALA A 74 11.82 18.91 -21.34
C ALA A 74 11.10 20.00 -22.14
N GLY A 75 9.76 20.01 -22.13
CA GLY A 75 8.96 21.09 -22.74
C GLY A 75 9.19 22.44 -22.04
N MET A 76 9.14 22.46 -20.71
CA MET A 76 9.31 23.70 -19.93
C MET A 76 10.69 24.34 -20.09
N ILE A 77 11.77 23.55 -20.27
CA ILE A 77 13.15 24.07 -20.45
C ILE A 77 13.22 25.02 -21.65
N GLY A 78 12.54 24.67 -22.74
CA GLY A 78 12.56 25.49 -23.95
C GLY A 78 11.67 26.74 -23.87
N GLU A 79 10.56 26.66 -23.16
CA GLU A 79 9.55 27.71 -23.10
C GLU A 79 9.76 28.70 -21.94
N ASN A 80 10.04 28.17 -20.75
CA ASN A 80 10.22 28.94 -19.51
C ASN A 80 11.22 28.27 -18.57
N PRO A 81 12.54 28.58 -18.70
CA PRO A 81 13.58 27.96 -17.90
C PRO A 81 13.39 28.12 -16.38
N LYS A 82 12.84 29.26 -15.93
CA LYS A 82 12.58 29.48 -14.50
C LYS A 82 11.47 28.58 -13.99
N MET A 83 10.41 28.39 -14.76
CA MET A 83 9.35 27.44 -14.43
C MET A 83 9.89 26.01 -14.42
N ALA A 84 10.80 25.64 -15.32
CA ALA A 84 11.46 24.35 -15.33
C ALA A 84 12.28 24.11 -14.04
N GLU A 85 13.02 25.12 -13.57
CA GLU A 85 13.77 25.07 -12.31
C GLU A 85 12.83 24.83 -11.12
N ASP A 86 11.75 25.63 -10.99
CA ASP A 86 10.75 25.48 -9.93
C ASP A 86 10.07 24.10 -9.98
N TYR A 87 9.82 23.57 -11.17
CA TYR A 87 9.26 22.25 -11.39
C TYR A 87 10.19 21.15 -10.87
N VAL A 88 11.49 21.21 -11.19
CA VAL A 88 12.50 20.24 -10.71
C VAL A 88 12.59 20.24 -9.20
N VAL A 89 12.58 21.41 -8.56
CA VAL A 89 12.62 21.53 -7.10
C VAL A 89 11.40 20.85 -6.47
N LYS A 90 10.19 21.19 -6.95
CA LYS A 90 8.94 20.56 -6.44
C LYS A 90 8.93 19.06 -6.71
N LEU A 91 9.33 18.61 -7.89
CA LEU A 91 9.42 17.20 -8.24
C LEU A 91 10.37 16.45 -7.30
N SER A 92 11.53 17.04 -6.99
CA SER A 92 12.49 16.46 -6.03
C SER A 92 11.89 16.31 -4.65
N HIS A 93 11.08 17.27 -4.17
CA HIS A 93 10.39 17.18 -2.89
C HIS A 93 9.34 16.05 -2.88
N ILE A 94 8.55 15.93 -3.94
CA ILE A 94 7.56 14.86 -4.09
C ILE A 94 8.23 13.48 -4.11
N TYR A 95 9.30 13.30 -4.90
CA TYR A 95 10.03 12.03 -4.92
C TYR A 95 10.67 11.69 -3.59
N ARG A 96 11.23 12.66 -2.89
CA ARG A 96 11.80 12.44 -1.55
C ARG A 96 10.73 11.97 -0.58
N TYR A 97 9.54 12.61 -0.60
CA TYR A 97 8.42 12.18 0.22
C TYR A 97 8.01 10.74 -0.10
N ILE A 98 7.84 10.40 -1.38
CA ILE A 98 7.47 9.04 -1.82
C ILE A 98 8.50 8.01 -1.30
N LEU A 99 9.80 8.27 -1.52
CA LEU A 99 10.87 7.36 -1.08
C LEU A 99 10.92 7.20 0.44
N GLN A 100 10.63 8.25 1.20
CA GLN A 100 10.59 8.19 2.67
C GLN A 100 9.36 7.44 3.21
N HIS A 101 8.30 7.34 2.41
CA HIS A 101 7.03 6.72 2.82
C HIS A 101 6.75 5.38 2.12
N ILE A 102 7.63 4.94 1.22
CA ILE A 102 7.45 3.67 0.50
C ILE A 102 7.50 2.46 1.44
N ASP A 103 8.30 2.54 2.50
CA ASP A 103 8.42 1.47 3.52
C ASP A 103 7.49 1.69 4.72
N LYS A 104 6.78 2.83 4.78
CA LYS A 104 5.77 3.09 5.81
C LYS A 104 4.43 2.52 5.39
N GLU A 105 3.82 1.75 6.27
CA GLU A 105 2.48 1.21 6.02
C GLU A 105 1.41 2.29 6.14
N TYR A 106 1.57 3.23 7.08
CA TYR A 106 0.57 4.25 7.44
C TYR A 106 1.18 5.64 7.49
N ILE A 107 0.34 6.63 7.19
CA ILE A 107 0.61 8.06 7.38
C ILE A 107 -0.57 8.71 8.09
N THR A 108 -0.33 9.79 8.83
CA THR A 108 -1.42 10.56 9.44
C THR A 108 -2.28 11.24 8.37
N LEU A 109 -3.53 11.55 8.70
CA LEU A 109 -4.41 12.30 7.80
C LEU A 109 -3.82 13.67 7.45
N ALA A 110 -3.20 14.34 8.43
CA ALA A 110 -2.55 15.64 8.24
C ALA A 110 -1.40 15.53 7.22
N ASP A 111 -0.45 14.59 7.43
CA ASP A 111 0.68 14.39 6.51
C ASP A 111 0.21 14.04 5.10
N GLY A 112 -0.83 13.21 4.98
CA GLY A 112 -1.41 12.83 3.70
C GLY A 112 -2.05 14.02 2.98
N THR A 113 -2.76 14.88 3.72
CA THR A 113 -3.40 16.08 3.16
C THR A 113 -2.37 17.10 2.70
N ASP A 114 -1.33 17.35 3.49
CA ASP A 114 -0.27 18.29 3.14
C ASP A 114 0.56 17.81 1.93
N PHE A 115 0.79 16.51 1.86
CA PHE A 115 1.41 15.90 0.68
C PHE A 115 0.55 16.13 -0.57
N ILE A 116 -0.76 15.88 -0.51
CA ILE A 116 -1.66 16.06 -1.67
C ILE A 116 -1.74 17.52 -2.12
N LYS A 117 -1.75 18.49 -1.21
CA LYS A 117 -1.66 19.92 -1.57
C LYS A 117 -0.39 20.21 -2.39
N SER A 118 0.75 19.68 -1.93
CA SER A 118 2.04 19.83 -2.62
C SER A 118 2.06 19.10 -3.96
N TYR A 119 1.48 17.90 -4.02
CA TYR A 119 1.40 17.07 -5.22
C TYR A 119 0.52 17.72 -6.30
N ILE A 120 -0.66 18.22 -5.95
CA ILE A 120 -1.53 18.97 -6.86
C ILE A 120 -0.85 20.26 -7.34
N GLY A 121 -0.11 20.93 -6.45
CA GLY A 121 0.71 22.09 -6.84
C GLY A 121 1.78 21.78 -7.90
N LEU A 122 2.36 20.56 -7.89
CA LEU A 122 3.24 20.09 -8.95
C LEU A 122 2.47 19.78 -10.24
N LEU A 123 1.34 19.07 -10.14
CA LEU A 123 0.50 18.74 -11.29
C LEU A 123 -0.02 19.99 -12.00
N ASN A 124 -0.38 21.04 -11.26
CA ASN A 124 -0.88 22.30 -11.79
C ASN A 124 0.14 23.07 -12.65
N MET A 125 1.43 22.87 -12.42
CA MET A 125 2.46 23.40 -13.33
C MET A 125 2.44 22.75 -14.71
N ARG A 126 1.87 21.54 -14.80
CA ARG A 126 1.76 20.77 -16.04
C ARG A 126 0.40 20.95 -16.72
N TYR A 127 -0.64 21.18 -15.93
CA TYR A 127 -2.03 21.24 -16.40
C TYR A 127 -2.61 22.66 -16.36
N ASP A 128 -1.76 23.70 -16.48
CA ASP A 128 -2.17 25.12 -16.54
C ASP A 128 -3.12 25.54 -15.42
N ASN A 129 -2.86 25.07 -14.19
CA ASN A 129 -3.70 25.28 -13.01
C ASN A 129 -5.15 24.73 -13.13
N ALA A 130 -5.37 23.74 -13.99
CA ALA A 130 -6.69 23.18 -14.22
C ALA A 130 -7.15 22.17 -13.13
N ILE A 131 -6.40 21.99 -12.04
CA ILE A 131 -6.78 21.11 -10.92
C ILE A 131 -7.07 21.96 -9.70
N VAL A 132 -8.33 21.98 -9.26
CA VAL A 132 -8.80 22.75 -8.10
C VAL A 132 -9.04 21.81 -6.94
N LEU A 133 -8.29 22.00 -5.83
CA LEU A 133 -8.45 21.22 -4.61
C LEU A 133 -9.30 21.98 -3.59
N HIS A 134 -10.36 21.34 -3.12
CA HIS A 134 -11.16 21.74 -1.98
C HIS A 134 -10.92 20.74 -0.85
N ALA A 135 -10.03 21.06 0.08
CA ALA A 135 -9.74 20.19 1.21
C ALA A 135 -10.27 20.82 2.50
N ASP A 136 -11.06 20.06 3.24
CA ASP A 136 -11.42 20.41 4.61
C ASP A 136 -10.15 20.40 5.49
N ASP A 137 -10.22 21.10 6.62
CA ASP A 137 -9.17 21.03 7.63
C ASP A 137 -9.24 19.67 8.33
N LEU A 138 -8.43 18.72 7.82
CA LEU A 138 -8.36 17.34 8.30
C LEU A 138 -7.30 17.16 9.40
N HIS A 139 -7.00 18.20 10.17
CA HIS A 139 -6.17 18.11 11.36
C HIS A 139 -6.90 17.30 12.44
N GLY A 140 -7.04 16.00 12.19
CA GLY A 140 -7.57 15.01 13.13
C GLY A 140 -6.56 14.65 14.21
N ASP A 141 -6.94 13.71 15.09
CA ASP A 141 -6.04 13.15 16.08
C ASP A 141 -4.81 12.54 15.40
N ARG A 142 -3.64 12.66 16.06
CA ARG A 142 -2.38 12.08 15.54
C ARG A 142 -2.45 10.56 15.32
N ASP A 143 -3.43 9.92 15.94
CA ASP A 143 -3.66 8.48 15.85
C ASP A 143 -4.52 8.10 14.63
N GLU A 144 -5.04 9.06 13.88
CA GLU A 144 -5.85 8.82 12.69
C GLU A 144 -4.97 8.77 11.44
N CYS A 145 -4.95 7.60 10.83
CA CYS A 145 -4.06 7.25 9.73
C CYS A 145 -4.82 6.70 8.53
N ILE A 146 -4.16 6.73 7.39
CA ILE A 146 -4.54 6.00 6.17
C ILE A 146 -3.33 5.21 5.67
N LEU A 147 -3.52 4.27 4.76
CA LEU A 147 -2.39 3.61 4.11
C LEU A 147 -1.58 4.63 3.30
N SER A 148 -0.26 4.54 3.44
CA SER A 148 0.69 5.40 2.74
C SER A 148 0.45 5.39 1.24
N LEU A 149 0.62 6.54 0.59
CA LEU A 149 0.47 6.74 -0.86
C LEU A 149 -0.94 6.48 -1.44
N SER A 150 -1.95 6.21 -0.60
CA SER A 150 -3.33 5.99 -1.06
C SER A 150 -3.91 7.22 -1.76
N LEU A 151 -3.71 8.41 -1.18
CA LEU A 151 -4.21 9.66 -1.75
C LEU A 151 -3.54 9.97 -3.09
N GLN A 152 -2.21 9.75 -3.21
CA GLN A 152 -1.50 9.93 -4.47
C GLN A 152 -2.14 9.09 -5.58
N LEU A 153 -2.33 7.80 -5.33
CA LEU A 153 -2.92 6.88 -6.30
C LEU A 153 -4.31 7.33 -6.76
N ILE A 154 -5.13 7.83 -5.83
CA ILE A 154 -6.49 8.31 -6.15
C ILE A 154 -6.43 9.57 -7.01
N ILE A 155 -5.57 10.53 -6.68
CA ILE A 155 -5.40 11.76 -7.46
C ILE A 155 -4.82 11.45 -8.84
N GLU A 156 -3.83 10.57 -8.95
CA GLU A 156 -3.31 10.12 -10.25
C GLU A 156 -4.40 9.52 -11.13
N ASN A 157 -5.24 8.67 -10.55
CA ASN A 157 -6.39 8.10 -11.27
C ASN A 157 -7.39 9.18 -11.69
N ALA A 158 -7.72 10.14 -10.82
CA ALA A 158 -8.61 11.24 -11.15
C ALA A 158 -8.07 12.08 -12.33
N VAL A 159 -6.79 12.44 -12.32
CA VAL A 159 -6.15 13.19 -13.39
C VAL A 159 -6.09 12.39 -14.70
N LYS A 160 -5.66 11.14 -14.62
CA LYS A 160 -5.55 10.23 -15.77
C LYS A 160 -6.87 10.05 -16.52
N HIS A 161 -7.97 9.90 -15.78
CA HIS A 161 -9.27 9.64 -16.37
C HIS A 161 -10.04 10.90 -16.82
N ASN A 162 -9.65 12.08 -16.34
CA ASN A 162 -10.34 13.32 -16.65
C ASN A 162 -9.54 14.25 -17.58
N CYS A 163 -8.20 14.05 -17.72
CA CYS A 163 -7.34 14.84 -18.59
C CYS A 163 -7.61 16.35 -18.50
N PRO A 164 -7.42 16.97 -17.30
CA PRO A 164 -7.67 18.40 -17.14
C PRO A 164 -6.78 19.23 -18.07
N GLN A 165 -7.29 20.36 -18.52
CA GLN A 165 -6.56 21.29 -19.38
C GLN A 165 -7.11 22.71 -19.22
N SER A 166 -6.43 23.69 -19.76
CA SER A 166 -6.88 25.09 -19.69
C SER A 166 -8.35 25.24 -20.11
N GLY A 167 -9.16 25.80 -19.21
CA GLY A 167 -10.61 25.98 -19.43
C GLY A 167 -11.49 24.76 -19.12
N ILE A 168 -10.90 23.61 -18.74
CA ILE A 168 -11.62 22.39 -18.32
C ILE A 168 -11.07 21.92 -16.98
N GLU A 169 -11.70 22.36 -15.90
CA GLU A 169 -11.19 22.15 -14.55
C GLU A 169 -11.60 20.82 -13.95
N LEU A 170 -10.63 20.15 -13.33
CA LEU A 170 -10.84 19.00 -12.46
C LEU A 170 -10.96 19.50 -11.01
N HIS A 171 -12.17 19.46 -10.48
CA HIS A 171 -12.43 19.77 -9.08
C HIS A 171 -12.28 18.51 -8.24
N VAL A 172 -11.40 18.56 -7.25
CA VAL A 172 -11.17 17.49 -6.28
C VAL A 172 -11.56 18.00 -4.91
N SER A 173 -12.44 17.30 -4.22
CA SER A 173 -12.77 17.58 -2.82
C SER A 173 -12.25 16.47 -1.92
N LEU A 174 -11.72 16.85 -0.78
CA LEU A 174 -11.21 15.98 0.27
C LEU A 174 -11.86 16.37 1.58
N GLY A 175 -12.62 15.46 2.17
CA GLY A 175 -13.36 15.71 3.40
C GLY A 175 -13.53 14.44 4.23
N ARG A 176 -14.08 14.58 5.43
CA ARG A 176 -14.33 13.49 6.34
C ARG A 176 -15.82 13.21 6.48
N GLN A 177 -16.19 11.93 6.47
CA GLN A 177 -17.54 11.48 6.77
C GLN A 177 -17.48 10.29 7.76
N GLY A 178 -17.67 10.58 9.04
CA GLY A 178 -17.52 9.58 10.10
C GLY A 178 -16.09 9.03 10.18
N ASP A 179 -15.94 7.71 10.10
CA ASP A 179 -14.64 7.02 10.08
C ASP A 179 -14.10 6.81 8.66
N MET A 180 -14.59 7.57 7.69
CA MET A 180 -14.14 7.50 6.31
C MET A 180 -13.58 8.85 5.84
N LEU A 181 -12.44 8.80 5.16
CA LEU A 181 -11.93 9.91 4.37
C LEU A 181 -12.54 9.82 2.98
N VAL A 182 -13.27 10.85 2.56
CA VAL A 182 -14.00 10.89 1.29
C VAL A 182 -13.25 11.79 0.33
N ILE A 183 -12.86 11.23 -0.81
CA ILE A 183 -12.25 11.93 -1.92
C ILE A 183 -13.22 11.90 -3.09
N LYS A 184 -13.60 13.05 -3.60
CA LYS A 184 -14.55 13.14 -4.71
C LYS A 184 -14.02 14.06 -5.79
N ASN A 185 -14.17 13.66 -7.05
CA ASN A 185 -13.87 14.51 -8.19
C ASN A 185 -15.05 14.57 -9.16
N ASN A 186 -15.16 15.69 -9.93
CA ASN A 186 -16.06 15.77 -11.07
C ASN A 186 -15.57 14.86 -12.19
N ARG A 187 -16.47 14.49 -13.10
CA ARG A 187 -16.13 13.73 -14.33
C ARG A 187 -16.15 14.68 -15.52
N ILE A 188 -15.03 14.72 -16.23
CA ILE A 188 -14.89 15.49 -17.45
C ILE A 188 -15.17 14.57 -18.62
N TYR A 189 -16.28 14.82 -19.32
CA TYR A 189 -16.67 14.05 -20.50
C TYR A 189 -15.96 14.59 -21.73
N THR A 190 -14.99 13.83 -22.23
CA THR A 190 -14.42 14.08 -23.57
C THR A 190 -14.99 13.06 -24.54
N ASN A 191 -15.05 13.38 -25.85
CA ASN A 191 -15.63 12.49 -26.86
C ASN A 191 -15.00 11.08 -26.89
N ASN A 192 -13.81 10.92 -26.32
CA ASN A 192 -13.09 9.65 -26.22
C ASN A 192 -13.44 8.84 -24.94
N ASN A 193 -14.13 9.42 -23.95
CA ASN A 193 -14.32 8.80 -22.63
C ASN A 193 -15.74 8.25 -22.41
N ASN A 194 -16.61 8.28 -23.42
CA ASN A 194 -18.03 7.91 -23.27
C ASN A 194 -18.31 6.43 -22.83
N ASN A 195 -17.29 5.56 -22.81
CA ASN A 195 -17.44 4.13 -22.47
C ASN A 195 -16.56 3.66 -21.32
N GLN A 196 -15.99 4.55 -20.50
CA GLN A 196 -15.19 4.09 -19.37
C GLN A 196 -16.10 3.61 -18.23
N SER A 197 -16.34 2.29 -18.21
CA SER A 197 -16.90 1.57 -17.06
C SER A 197 -15.88 1.55 -15.90
N ILE A 198 -16.35 1.23 -14.67
CA ILE A 198 -15.51 1.06 -13.48
C ILE A 198 -14.34 0.08 -13.73
N GLU A 199 -14.51 -0.87 -14.66
CA GLU A 199 -13.47 -1.82 -15.08
C GLU A 199 -12.23 -1.15 -15.69
N SER A 200 -12.32 0.07 -16.23
CA SER A 200 -11.17 0.81 -16.77
C SER A 200 -10.27 1.45 -15.70
N TYR A 201 -10.72 1.54 -14.46
CA TYR A 201 -9.90 2.02 -13.32
C TYR A 201 -8.86 0.98 -12.84
N GLY A 202 -8.82 -0.17 -13.43
CA GLY A 202 -7.78 -1.19 -13.57
C GLY A 202 -6.90 -1.48 -12.33
N ILE A 203 -5.61 -1.56 -12.59
CA ILE A 203 -4.57 -2.09 -11.68
C ILE A 203 -4.46 -1.28 -10.39
N GLY A 204 -4.56 0.05 -10.45
CA GLY A 204 -4.38 0.92 -9.28
C GLY A 204 -5.41 0.71 -8.17
N ILE A 205 -6.71 0.66 -8.53
CA ILE A 205 -7.80 0.42 -7.57
C ILE A 205 -7.71 -0.99 -6.97
N SER A 206 -7.44 -1.99 -7.83
CA SER A 206 -7.26 -3.38 -7.38
C SER A 206 -6.12 -3.49 -6.37
N ASN A 207 -4.99 -2.84 -6.65
CA ASN A 207 -3.84 -2.82 -5.76
C ASN A 207 -4.16 -2.13 -4.43
N LEU A 208 -4.90 -1.02 -4.46
CA LEU A 208 -5.28 -0.31 -3.24
C LEU A 208 -6.19 -1.17 -2.35
N LYS A 209 -7.21 -1.82 -2.92
CA LYS A 209 -8.07 -2.77 -2.20
C LYS A 209 -7.25 -3.92 -1.61
N GLN A 210 -6.34 -4.50 -2.40
CA GLN A 210 -5.50 -5.60 -1.94
C GLN A 210 -4.58 -5.18 -0.79
N ARG A 211 -4.02 -3.96 -0.82
CA ARG A 211 -3.19 -3.43 0.27
C ARG A 211 -4.00 -3.31 1.57
N TYR A 212 -5.21 -2.71 1.53
CA TYR A 212 -6.08 -2.62 2.70
C TYR A 212 -6.42 -4.01 3.26
N ARG A 213 -6.73 -4.98 2.39
CA ARG A 213 -7.00 -6.38 2.79
C ARG A 213 -5.78 -7.06 3.44
N LEU A 214 -4.58 -6.84 2.92
CA LEU A 214 -3.34 -7.41 3.47
C LEU A 214 -3.00 -6.85 4.86
N GLU A 215 -3.42 -5.61 5.15
CA GLU A 215 -3.30 -5.00 6.47
C GLU A 215 -4.41 -5.43 7.45
N GLY A 216 -5.40 -6.19 6.98
CA GLY A 216 -6.55 -6.60 7.79
C GLY A 216 -7.56 -5.49 8.02
N GLU A 217 -7.50 -4.42 7.23
CA GLU A 217 -8.38 -3.26 7.30
C GLU A 217 -9.61 -3.41 6.38
N ALA A 218 -10.64 -2.59 6.62
CA ALA A 218 -11.80 -2.52 5.73
C ALA A 218 -11.36 -2.05 4.32
N GLU A 219 -12.00 -2.59 3.29
CA GLU A 219 -11.64 -2.21 1.92
C GLU A 219 -12.18 -0.82 1.56
N PRO A 220 -11.42 -0.03 0.77
CA PRO A 220 -11.91 1.21 0.19
C PRO A 220 -13.13 0.99 -0.71
N GLU A 221 -14.08 1.92 -0.65
CA GLU A 221 -15.23 1.95 -1.55
C GLU A 221 -14.96 2.89 -2.73
N PHE A 222 -15.39 2.48 -3.92
CA PHE A 222 -15.27 3.25 -5.16
C PHE A 222 -16.63 3.37 -5.80
N ILE A 223 -17.14 4.61 -5.89
CA ILE A 223 -18.51 4.89 -6.29
C ILE A 223 -18.50 5.81 -7.52
N ALA A 224 -18.98 5.28 -8.65
CA ALA A 224 -19.14 6.08 -9.85
C ALA A 224 -20.57 6.65 -9.91
N HIS A 225 -20.66 7.98 -9.85
CA HIS A 225 -21.88 8.71 -10.13
C HIS A 225 -21.90 9.19 -11.60
N LYS A 226 -23.03 9.73 -12.04
CA LYS A 226 -23.12 10.29 -13.39
C LYS A 226 -22.06 11.38 -13.63
N ASP A 227 -21.98 12.38 -12.75
CA ASP A 227 -21.14 13.58 -12.96
C ASP A 227 -19.93 13.66 -12.00
N SER A 228 -19.70 12.61 -11.18
CA SER A 228 -18.59 12.57 -10.23
C SER A 228 -18.13 11.14 -9.97
N PHE A 229 -16.92 11.04 -9.43
CA PHE A 229 -16.36 9.79 -8.90
C PHE A 229 -15.97 10.02 -7.44
N GLU A 230 -16.31 9.08 -6.58
CA GLU A 230 -16.09 9.17 -5.15
C GLU A 230 -15.34 7.94 -4.64
N VAL A 231 -14.34 8.19 -3.82
CA VAL A 231 -13.56 7.16 -3.13
C VAL A 231 -13.70 7.38 -1.63
N ARG A 232 -14.00 6.33 -0.89
CA ARG A 232 -14.06 6.33 0.56
C ARG A 232 -12.96 5.46 1.10
N LEU A 233 -12.01 6.05 1.80
CA LEU A 233 -10.92 5.36 2.47
C LEU A 233 -11.26 5.20 3.95
N PRO A 234 -11.18 3.99 4.52
CA PRO A 234 -11.26 3.81 5.96
C PRO A 234 -10.17 4.56 6.69
N ILE A 235 -10.55 5.32 7.72
CA ILE A 235 -9.62 5.96 8.66
C ILE A 235 -9.24 4.92 9.71
N ILE A 236 -7.95 4.68 9.85
CA ILE A 236 -7.39 3.65 10.71
C ILE A 236 -6.90 4.33 11.98
N LYS A 237 -7.40 3.90 13.14
CA LYS A 237 -6.97 4.43 14.45
C LYS A 237 -5.84 3.59 14.99
N ARG A 238 -4.63 4.15 15.03
CA ARG A 238 -3.45 3.49 15.60
C ARG A 238 -2.86 4.32 16.71
N LYS A 239 -2.81 3.76 17.92
CA LYS A 239 -2.00 4.33 19.01
C LYS A 239 -0.52 4.17 18.64
N GLN A 240 0.18 5.30 18.50
CA GLN A 240 1.64 5.32 18.36
C GLN A 240 2.34 4.81 19.61
#